data_01bed8fdbe4cb0f518bb7be6ca2c8319
#
_entry.id   01bed8fdbe4cb0f518bb7be6ca2c8319
#
_cell.length_a   1.000
_cell.length_b   1.000
_cell.length_c   1.000
_cell.angle_alpha   90.00
_cell.angle_beta   90.00
_cell.angle_gamma   90.00
#
_symmetry.space_group_name_H-M   'P 1'
#
loop_
_entity.id
_entity.type
_entity.pdbx_description
1 polymer ?
#
loop_
_entity_poly.entity_id
_entity_poly.type
_entity_poly.pdbx_seq_one_letter_code
_entity_poly.pdbx_strand_id
1 'polypeptide(L)'
;MFLQAFTTCQPEHGVADDMALHQAQRVRDSRGVPEFVFNPRLGETYQEALDVKGNPSIDLDWYETKNKVTGETSRYTVAHWCVTEARFRNHLKKLKPEASAKLIPLDNMLVRITQQDIVYRRYLTPGHRAFIPDFGVYITYEENGKTDYRALSRQLVMFCVERRKAWRMLQSKAGIVNREYIAQKAILADVDAGKLSLEELFARGHELVTERLAGAMAAKV
;
A
#
# COMPACT_ATOMS: atom_id res chain seq x y z
N MET A 1 13.56 12.41 25.50
CA MET A 1 13.57 11.44 24.38
C MET A 1 12.39 10.50 24.57
N PHE A 2 11.59 10.28 23.53
CA PHE A 2 10.51 9.30 23.51
C PHE A 2 10.88 8.22 22.49
N LEU A 3 10.76 6.94 22.86
CA LEU A 3 10.99 5.79 21.99
C LEU A 3 9.73 4.92 21.99
N GLN A 4 9.19 4.67 20.80
CA GLN A 4 8.14 3.68 20.59
C GLN A 4 8.71 2.54 19.76
N ALA A 5 8.65 1.33 20.28
CA ALA A 5 9.13 0.14 19.59
C ALA A 5 7.96 -0.82 19.31
N PHE A 6 7.90 -1.35 18.08
CA PHE A 6 7.03 -2.47 17.76
C PHE A 6 7.67 -3.77 18.24
N THR A 7 6.89 -4.60 18.91
CA THR A 7 7.28 -5.96 19.30
C THR A 7 6.14 -6.94 19.02
N THR A 8 6.48 -8.18 18.77
CA THR A 8 5.50 -9.26 18.62
C THR A 8 5.16 -9.89 19.96
N CYS A 9 3.88 -10.21 20.14
CA CYS A 9 3.41 -11.12 21.19
C CYS A 9 3.11 -12.45 20.51
N GLN A 10 3.95 -13.48 20.69
CA GLN A 10 3.86 -14.73 19.94
C GLN A 10 2.47 -15.38 19.99
N PRO A 11 1.82 -15.53 21.16
CA PRO A 11 0.48 -16.12 21.22
C PRO A 11 -0.55 -15.34 20.44
N GLU A 12 -0.55 -14.00 20.54
CA GLU A 12 -1.58 -13.15 19.89
C GLU A 12 -1.33 -13.04 18.37
N HIS A 13 -0.08 -12.89 17.96
CA HIS A 13 0.27 -12.78 16.55
C HIS A 13 0.34 -14.14 15.85
N GLY A 14 0.47 -15.23 16.61
CA GLY A 14 0.59 -16.59 16.08
C GLY A 14 1.86 -16.79 15.26
N VAL A 15 2.97 -16.24 15.72
CA VAL A 15 4.28 -16.33 15.07
C VAL A 15 5.27 -17.07 15.97
N ALA A 16 6.27 -17.72 15.38
CA ALA A 16 7.32 -18.40 16.13
C ALA A 16 8.23 -17.42 16.87
N ASP A 17 8.87 -17.86 17.95
CA ASP A 17 9.67 -17.03 18.85
C ASP A 17 10.85 -16.35 18.17
N ASP A 18 11.45 -17.01 17.17
CA ASP A 18 12.57 -16.52 16.38
C ASP A 18 12.18 -15.52 15.27
N MET A 19 10.88 -15.30 15.07
CA MET A 19 10.35 -14.47 13.97
C MET A 19 10.19 -13.00 14.33
N ALA A 20 10.46 -12.58 15.56
CA ALA A 20 10.22 -11.21 16.03
C ALA A 20 10.89 -10.13 15.14
N LEU A 21 12.17 -10.33 14.78
CA LEU A 21 12.89 -9.40 13.90
C LEU A 21 12.28 -9.36 12.49
N HIS A 22 11.95 -10.51 11.93
CA HIS A 22 11.33 -10.60 10.62
C HIS A 22 9.95 -9.93 10.60
N GLN A 23 9.16 -10.07 11.65
CA GLN A 23 7.86 -9.40 11.76
C GLN A 23 8.01 -7.89 11.92
N ALA A 24 9.01 -7.42 12.67
CA ALA A 24 9.32 -5.99 12.76
C ALA A 24 9.70 -5.39 11.39
N GLN A 25 10.49 -6.12 10.59
CA GLN A 25 10.83 -5.72 9.23
C GLN A 25 9.59 -5.71 8.33
N ARG A 26 8.78 -6.78 8.38
CA ARG A 26 7.55 -6.91 7.57
C ARG A 26 6.54 -5.80 7.87
N VAL A 27 6.32 -5.47 9.13
CA VAL A 27 5.37 -4.41 9.50
C VAL A 27 5.85 -3.02 9.07
N ARG A 28 7.18 -2.76 9.15
CA ARG A 28 7.79 -1.53 8.62
C ARG A 28 7.62 -1.46 7.10
N ASP A 29 8.08 -2.49 6.39
CA ASP A 29 8.10 -2.53 4.93
C ASP A 29 6.70 -2.46 4.32
N SER A 30 5.71 -3.04 5.00
CA SER A 30 4.29 -2.98 4.62
C SER A 30 3.59 -1.66 4.94
N ARG A 31 4.26 -0.69 5.54
CA ARG A 31 3.67 0.56 6.07
C ARG A 31 2.69 0.33 7.23
N GLY A 32 2.68 -0.84 7.83
CA GLY A 32 1.88 -1.12 9.03
C GLY A 32 2.31 -0.24 10.20
N VAL A 33 3.61 -0.20 10.47
CA VAL A 33 4.28 0.70 11.44
C VAL A 33 5.56 1.24 10.76
N PRO A 34 5.47 2.35 10.00
CA PRO A 34 6.64 2.97 9.38
C PRO A 34 7.64 3.45 10.44
N GLU A 35 8.93 3.31 10.14
CA GLU A 35 9.99 3.86 10.96
C GLU A 35 10.12 5.36 10.71
N PHE A 36 10.29 6.14 11.77
CA PHE A 36 10.67 7.54 11.65
C PHE A 36 11.43 8.01 12.88
N VAL A 37 12.29 9.00 12.68
CA VAL A 37 12.99 9.71 13.74
C VAL A 37 12.58 11.18 13.69
N PHE A 38 12.08 11.70 14.79
CA PHE A 38 11.79 13.12 14.93
C PHE A 38 12.76 13.75 15.92
N ASN A 39 13.59 14.68 15.44
CA ASN A 39 14.54 15.42 16.26
C ASN A 39 14.34 16.95 16.08
N PRO A 40 13.61 17.61 16.99
CA PRO A 40 13.30 19.03 16.86
C PRO A 40 14.52 19.96 16.98
N ARG A 41 15.72 19.42 17.28
CA ARG A 41 16.96 20.20 17.31
C ARG A 41 17.61 20.37 15.93
N LEU A 42 17.11 19.63 14.91
CA LEU A 42 17.69 19.67 13.57
C LEU A 42 17.14 20.81 12.70
N GLY A 43 16.05 21.47 13.13
CA GLY A 43 15.48 22.59 12.42
C GLY A 43 14.14 23.04 12.96
N GLU A 44 13.57 24.08 12.36
CA GLU A 44 12.30 24.70 12.77
C GLU A 44 11.09 24.11 12.04
N THR A 45 11.33 23.33 10.98
CA THR A 45 10.28 22.69 10.17
C THR A 45 10.24 21.20 10.35
N TYR A 46 9.08 20.58 10.06
CA TYR A 46 8.99 19.12 10.03
C TYR A 46 9.96 18.48 9.02
N GLN A 47 10.22 19.13 7.89
CA GLN A 47 11.11 18.60 6.85
C GLN A 47 12.56 18.47 7.33
N GLU A 48 13.01 19.39 8.16
CA GLU A 48 14.35 19.37 8.76
C GLU A 48 14.44 18.39 9.94
N ALA A 49 13.35 18.26 10.70
CA ALA A 49 13.34 17.53 11.96
C ALA A 49 12.89 16.06 11.84
N LEU A 50 12.27 15.66 10.72
CA LEU A 50 11.67 14.34 10.53
C LEU A 50 12.44 13.53 9.49
N ASP A 51 13.02 12.41 9.91
CA ASP A 51 13.68 11.44 9.03
C ASP A 51 12.84 10.15 8.92
N VAL A 52 12.61 9.72 7.67
CA VAL A 52 11.88 8.48 7.31
C VAL A 52 12.72 7.51 6.49
N LYS A 53 14.03 7.76 6.36
CA LYS A 53 14.95 7.00 5.49
C LYS A 53 15.15 5.54 5.92
N GLY A 54 14.77 5.17 7.14
CA GLY A 54 14.76 3.77 7.59
C GLY A 54 13.77 2.87 6.83
N ASN A 55 12.85 3.46 6.04
CA ASN A 55 11.86 2.70 5.26
C ASN A 55 12.35 2.48 3.82
N PRO A 56 12.07 1.31 3.21
CA PRO A 56 12.35 1.11 1.79
C PRO A 56 11.37 1.90 0.90
N SER A 57 11.78 2.18 -0.36
CA SER A 57 10.93 2.86 -1.38
C SER A 57 10.22 4.10 -0.83
N ILE A 58 10.98 5.03 -0.24
CA ILE A 58 10.43 6.17 0.54
C ILE A 58 9.57 7.14 -0.27
N ASP A 59 9.65 7.13 -1.58
CA ASP A 59 8.93 7.99 -2.51
C ASP A 59 7.74 7.29 -3.21
N LEU A 60 7.43 6.04 -2.80
CA LEU A 60 6.31 5.25 -3.28
C LEU A 60 5.28 5.02 -2.15
N ASP A 61 4.08 4.60 -2.52
CA ASP A 61 3.04 4.22 -1.55
C ASP A 61 3.44 2.98 -0.75
N TRP A 62 3.99 1.97 -1.46
CA TRP A 62 4.34 0.68 -0.91
C TRP A 62 5.77 0.31 -1.22
N TYR A 63 6.32 -0.63 -0.46
CA TYR A 63 7.60 -1.23 -0.77
C TYR A 63 7.47 -2.09 -2.03
N GLU A 64 8.36 -1.88 -3.00
CA GLU A 64 8.46 -2.71 -4.20
C GLU A 64 9.55 -3.75 -4.00
N THR A 65 9.17 -5.01 -4.18
CA THR A 65 10.07 -6.16 -4.18
C THR A 65 10.24 -6.65 -5.62
N LYS A 66 11.45 -7.11 -5.95
CA LYS A 66 11.70 -7.78 -7.23
C LYS A 66 11.88 -9.27 -6.98
N ASN A 67 11.11 -10.07 -7.70
CA ASN A 67 11.36 -11.51 -7.74
C ASN A 67 12.75 -11.74 -8.37
N LYS A 68 13.62 -12.44 -7.65
CA LYS A 68 15.02 -12.67 -8.08
C LYS A 68 15.13 -13.59 -9.30
N VAL A 69 14.10 -14.40 -9.57
CA VAL A 69 14.08 -15.38 -10.65
C VAL A 69 13.38 -14.81 -11.89
N THR A 70 12.17 -14.25 -11.72
CA THR A 70 11.38 -13.74 -12.85
C THR A 70 11.69 -12.27 -13.18
N GLY A 71 12.30 -11.52 -12.27
CA GLY A 71 12.54 -10.09 -12.42
C GLY A 71 11.28 -9.24 -12.23
N GLU A 72 10.13 -9.87 -12.00
CA GLU A 72 8.86 -9.17 -11.79
C GLU A 72 8.86 -8.33 -10.53
N THR A 73 8.32 -7.14 -10.63
CA THR A 73 8.14 -6.25 -9.48
C THR A 73 6.77 -6.54 -8.85
N SER A 74 6.77 -6.79 -7.56
CA SER A 74 5.57 -6.94 -6.75
C SER A 74 5.57 -5.90 -5.61
N ARG A 75 4.38 -5.60 -5.10
CA ARG A 75 4.20 -4.64 -4.01
C ARG A 75 3.93 -5.36 -2.71
N TYR A 76 4.64 -4.94 -1.68
CA TYR A 76 4.43 -5.45 -0.34
C TYR A 76 3.60 -4.44 0.47
N THR A 77 2.31 -4.72 0.63
CA THR A 77 1.35 -3.88 1.34
C THR A 77 1.09 -4.41 2.76
N VAL A 78 0.38 -3.63 3.57
CA VAL A 78 -0.03 -4.10 4.90
C VAL A 78 -0.91 -5.36 4.86
N ALA A 79 -1.65 -5.61 3.77
CA ALA A 79 -2.39 -6.86 3.60
C ALA A 79 -1.46 -8.08 3.49
N HIS A 80 -0.29 -7.93 2.88
CA HIS A 80 0.72 -9.00 2.80
C HIS A 80 1.30 -9.32 4.18
N TRP A 81 1.59 -8.30 5.00
CA TRP A 81 1.99 -8.52 6.38
C TRP A 81 0.89 -9.24 7.18
N CYS A 82 -0.39 -8.84 7.02
CA CYS A 82 -1.51 -9.47 7.70
C CYS A 82 -1.66 -10.97 7.40
N VAL A 83 -1.22 -11.45 6.22
CA VAL A 83 -1.20 -12.89 5.90
C VAL A 83 -0.30 -13.66 6.85
N THR A 84 0.75 -13.04 7.37
CA THR A 84 1.76 -13.67 8.22
C THR A 84 1.37 -13.74 9.70
N GLU A 85 0.19 -13.21 10.08
CA GLU A 85 -0.23 -13.14 11.47
C GLU A 85 -1.63 -13.74 11.68
N ALA A 86 -1.74 -14.66 12.63
CA ALA A 86 -2.97 -15.41 12.89
C ALA A 86 -4.17 -14.53 13.30
N ARG A 87 -3.91 -13.37 13.94
CA ARG A 87 -4.98 -12.43 14.36
C ARG A 87 -5.81 -11.87 13.21
N PHE A 88 -5.28 -11.87 11.98
CA PHE A 88 -5.99 -11.40 10.79
C PHE A 88 -6.69 -12.50 9.99
N ARG A 89 -6.64 -13.76 10.44
CA ARG A 89 -7.18 -14.92 9.70
C ARG A 89 -8.63 -14.76 9.23
N ASN A 90 -9.46 -14.08 10.02
CA ASN A 90 -10.89 -13.87 9.70
C ASN A 90 -11.11 -12.84 8.58
N HIS A 91 -10.08 -12.06 8.24
CA HIS A 91 -10.09 -11.05 7.18
C HIS A 91 -9.50 -11.54 5.86
N LEU A 92 -9.06 -12.80 5.82
CA LEU A 92 -8.35 -13.41 4.71
C LEU A 92 -8.98 -14.74 4.35
N LYS A 93 -9.32 -14.94 3.07
CA LYS A 93 -9.81 -16.23 2.56
C LYS A 93 -8.88 -16.75 1.48
N LYS A 94 -8.42 -17.98 1.60
CA LYS A 94 -7.62 -18.63 0.55
C LYS A 94 -8.47 -18.83 -0.69
N LEU A 95 -7.91 -18.51 -1.85
CA LEU A 95 -8.56 -18.65 -3.16
C LEU A 95 -7.81 -19.67 -4.03
N LYS A 96 -8.54 -20.30 -4.92
CA LYS A 96 -7.94 -20.97 -6.08
C LYS A 96 -7.58 -19.91 -7.14
N PRO A 97 -6.51 -20.12 -7.94
CA PRO A 97 -6.11 -19.16 -8.97
C PRO A 97 -7.26 -18.73 -9.89
N GLU A 98 -8.09 -19.68 -10.32
CA GLU A 98 -9.21 -19.43 -11.24
C GLU A 98 -10.29 -18.52 -10.63
N ALA A 99 -10.45 -18.55 -9.30
CA ALA A 99 -11.40 -17.72 -8.58
C ALA A 99 -10.95 -16.26 -8.51
N SER A 100 -9.64 -15.99 -8.55
CA SER A 100 -9.11 -14.62 -8.51
C SER A 100 -9.48 -13.79 -9.74
N ALA A 101 -9.68 -14.43 -10.91
CA ALA A 101 -10.07 -13.75 -12.15
C ALA A 101 -11.41 -13.00 -12.05
N LYS A 102 -12.24 -13.34 -11.07
CA LYS A 102 -13.54 -12.68 -10.82
C LYS A 102 -13.45 -11.57 -9.77
N LEU A 103 -12.28 -11.34 -9.20
CA LEU A 103 -12.06 -10.40 -8.11
C LEU A 103 -11.18 -9.23 -8.59
N ILE A 104 -11.19 -8.16 -7.82
CA ILE A 104 -10.43 -6.95 -8.14
C ILE A 104 -9.05 -7.04 -7.46
N PRO A 105 -7.92 -6.89 -8.18
CA PRO A 105 -6.62 -6.73 -7.55
C PRO A 105 -6.61 -5.57 -6.56
N LEU A 106 -5.95 -5.72 -5.41
CA LEU A 106 -5.89 -4.67 -4.39
C LEU A 106 -5.36 -3.34 -4.97
N ASP A 107 -4.32 -3.40 -5.81
CA ASP A 107 -3.73 -2.20 -6.40
C ASP A 107 -4.74 -1.41 -7.25
N ASN A 108 -5.56 -2.08 -8.06
CA ASN A 108 -6.62 -1.43 -8.84
C ASN A 108 -7.70 -0.84 -7.93
N MET A 109 -8.09 -1.56 -6.87
CA MET A 109 -9.04 -1.04 -5.88
C MET A 109 -8.49 0.21 -5.19
N LEU A 110 -7.21 0.23 -4.82
CA LEU A 110 -6.57 1.36 -4.16
C LEU A 110 -6.49 2.60 -5.08
N VAL A 111 -6.24 2.44 -6.38
CA VAL A 111 -6.30 3.54 -7.35
C VAL A 111 -7.73 4.09 -7.46
N ARG A 112 -8.73 3.21 -7.58
CA ARG A 112 -10.14 3.57 -7.62
C ARG A 112 -10.59 4.36 -6.38
N ILE A 113 -10.13 3.94 -5.19
CA ILE A 113 -10.42 4.65 -3.93
C ILE A 113 -9.76 6.02 -3.93
N THR A 114 -8.51 6.16 -4.39
CA THR A 114 -7.86 7.47 -4.49
C THR A 114 -8.64 8.41 -5.41
N GLN A 115 -9.11 7.93 -6.53
CA GLN A 115 -9.95 8.71 -7.44
C GLN A 115 -11.21 9.20 -6.72
N GLN A 116 -11.93 8.32 -6.03
CA GLN A 116 -13.12 8.69 -5.27
C GLN A 116 -12.81 9.77 -4.21
N ASP A 117 -11.70 9.61 -3.48
CA ASP A 117 -11.27 10.56 -2.44
C ASP A 117 -10.93 11.94 -3.05
N ILE A 118 -10.30 12.00 -4.23
CA ILE A 118 -9.94 13.25 -4.89
C ILE A 118 -11.18 13.95 -5.44
N VAL A 119 -12.04 13.24 -6.18
CA VAL A 119 -13.25 13.80 -6.83
C VAL A 119 -14.20 14.38 -5.79
N TYR A 120 -14.46 13.65 -4.71
CA TYR A 120 -15.44 14.10 -3.70
C TYR A 120 -14.83 14.98 -2.62
N ARG A 121 -13.50 15.15 -2.56
CA ARG A 121 -12.79 15.92 -1.52
C ARG A 121 -13.25 15.58 -0.10
N ARG A 122 -13.73 14.37 0.14
CA ARG A 122 -14.31 13.93 1.40
C ARG A 122 -13.49 12.77 1.97
N TYR A 123 -13.33 12.80 3.27
CA TYR A 123 -13.01 11.58 4.00
C TYR A 123 -14.18 10.64 3.80
N LEU A 124 -13.91 9.46 3.25
CA LEU A 124 -14.97 8.51 3.00
C LEU A 124 -15.53 8.05 4.33
N THR A 125 -16.79 8.41 4.56
CA THR A 125 -17.56 7.82 5.66
C THR A 125 -17.77 6.33 5.39
N PRO A 126 -18.08 5.49 6.38
CA PRO A 126 -18.31 4.06 6.18
C PRO A 126 -19.32 3.78 5.04
N GLY A 127 -20.34 4.60 4.87
CA GLY A 127 -21.31 4.49 3.78
C GLY A 127 -20.72 4.71 2.39
N HIS A 128 -19.75 5.58 2.23
CA HIS A 128 -19.05 5.81 0.97
C HIS A 128 -18.15 4.64 0.55
N ARG A 129 -17.82 3.74 1.45
CA ARG A 129 -17.03 2.54 1.17
C ARG A 129 -17.89 1.32 0.79
N ALA A 130 -19.20 1.50 0.68
CA ALA A 130 -20.11 0.41 0.31
C ALA A 130 -19.80 -0.23 -1.05
N PHE A 131 -19.14 0.52 -1.96
CA PHE A 131 -18.69 -0.01 -3.26
C PHE A 131 -17.50 -0.98 -3.16
N ILE A 132 -16.82 -1.07 -2.00
CA ILE A 132 -15.76 -2.06 -1.77
C ILE A 132 -16.44 -3.37 -1.41
N PRO A 133 -16.38 -4.41 -2.26
CA PRO A 133 -17.02 -5.68 -1.98
C PRO A 133 -16.31 -6.40 -0.83
N ASP A 134 -17.06 -7.01 0.08
CA ASP A 134 -16.48 -7.86 1.10
C ASP A 134 -15.98 -9.16 0.46
N PHE A 135 -14.70 -9.48 0.67
CA PHE A 135 -13.99 -10.58 0.00
C PHE A 135 -14.04 -10.54 -1.56
N GLY A 136 -14.24 -9.37 -2.14
CA GLY A 136 -14.22 -9.16 -3.59
C GLY A 136 -12.93 -8.51 -4.11
N VAL A 137 -11.95 -8.29 -3.22
CA VAL A 137 -10.62 -7.77 -3.53
C VAL A 137 -9.60 -8.84 -3.15
N TYR A 138 -8.51 -8.99 -3.91
CA TYR A 138 -7.50 -10.00 -3.62
C TYR A 138 -6.06 -9.46 -3.71
N ILE A 139 -5.15 -10.19 -3.08
CA ILE A 139 -3.69 -10.09 -3.25
C ILE A 139 -3.11 -11.43 -3.66
N THR A 140 -1.95 -11.38 -4.31
CA THR A 140 -1.07 -12.53 -4.48
C THR A 140 -0.01 -12.50 -3.39
N TYR A 141 0.30 -13.65 -2.82
CA TYR A 141 1.31 -13.80 -1.77
C TYR A 141 2.22 -14.96 -2.12
N GLU A 142 3.54 -14.72 -2.12
CA GLU A 142 4.52 -15.78 -2.39
C GLU A 142 5.01 -16.39 -1.07
N GLU A 143 4.87 -17.69 -0.94
CA GLU A 143 5.36 -18.47 0.18
C GLU A 143 6.03 -19.76 -0.33
N ASN A 144 7.30 -19.97 0.05
CA ASN A 144 8.09 -21.15 -0.33
C ASN A 144 8.11 -21.42 -1.87
N GLY A 145 8.19 -20.36 -2.67
CA GLY A 145 8.22 -20.44 -4.14
C GLY A 145 6.87 -20.78 -4.78
N LYS A 146 5.77 -20.71 -4.02
CA LYS A 146 4.42 -20.91 -4.52
C LYS A 146 3.63 -19.62 -4.36
N THR A 147 2.90 -19.25 -5.41
CA THR A 147 1.98 -18.12 -5.38
C THR A 147 0.65 -18.57 -4.77
N ASP A 148 0.28 -17.97 -3.65
CA ASP A 148 -1.02 -18.09 -3.01
C ASP A 148 -1.87 -16.86 -3.31
N TYR A 149 -3.19 -17.03 -3.38
CA TYR A 149 -4.17 -15.97 -3.59
C TYR A 149 -5.04 -15.82 -2.33
N ARG A 150 -5.21 -14.57 -1.88
CA ARG A 150 -6.01 -14.26 -0.69
C ARG A 150 -7.06 -13.20 -1.00
N ALA A 151 -8.34 -13.55 -0.82
CA ALA A 151 -9.40 -12.55 -0.81
C ALA A 151 -9.40 -11.80 0.53
N LEU A 152 -9.63 -10.51 0.44
CA LEU A 152 -9.58 -9.57 1.56
C LEU A 152 -10.98 -9.18 2.00
N SER A 153 -11.23 -9.14 3.31
CA SER A 153 -12.42 -8.49 3.82
C SER A 153 -12.38 -6.99 3.51
N ARG A 154 -13.56 -6.36 3.49
CA ARG A 154 -13.67 -4.90 3.34
C ARG A 154 -12.85 -4.14 4.38
N GLN A 155 -12.86 -4.61 5.64
CA GLN A 155 -12.08 -4.00 6.71
C GLN A 155 -10.58 -4.03 6.43
N LEU A 156 -10.05 -5.12 5.88
CA LEU A 156 -8.64 -5.21 5.55
C LEU A 156 -8.26 -4.30 4.37
N VAL A 157 -9.13 -4.16 3.36
CA VAL A 157 -8.93 -3.16 2.30
C VAL A 157 -8.93 -1.74 2.89
N MET A 158 -9.83 -1.44 3.81
CA MET A 158 -9.88 -0.16 4.52
C MET A 158 -8.61 0.10 5.31
N PHE A 159 -8.07 -0.91 5.97
CA PHE A 159 -6.80 -0.82 6.69
C PHE A 159 -5.64 -0.47 5.74
N CYS A 160 -5.59 -1.07 4.54
CA CYS A 160 -4.62 -0.68 3.51
C CYS A 160 -4.76 0.80 3.13
N VAL A 161 -5.99 1.29 2.95
CA VAL A 161 -6.25 2.71 2.63
C VAL A 161 -5.73 3.64 3.73
N GLU A 162 -6.02 3.31 4.99
CA GLU A 162 -5.58 4.10 6.14
C GLU A 162 -4.06 4.14 6.27
N ARG A 163 -3.39 3.00 6.14
CA ARG A 163 -1.92 2.93 6.21
C ARG A 163 -1.25 3.69 5.08
N ARG A 164 -1.75 3.54 3.84
CA ARG A 164 -1.28 4.33 2.71
C ARG A 164 -1.45 5.84 2.94
N LYS A 165 -2.59 6.26 3.44
CA LYS A 165 -2.84 7.66 3.75
C LYS A 165 -1.92 8.19 4.86
N ALA A 166 -1.74 7.44 5.93
CA ALA A 166 -0.83 7.79 7.02
C ALA A 166 0.62 7.91 6.50
N TRP A 167 1.06 6.98 5.63
CA TRP A 167 2.36 7.03 5.00
C TRP A 167 2.54 8.27 4.12
N ARG A 168 1.58 8.60 3.24
CA ARG A 168 1.61 9.83 2.41
C ARG A 168 1.68 11.10 3.25
N MET A 169 0.99 11.13 4.39
CA MET A 169 1.08 12.27 5.34
C MET A 169 2.47 12.35 5.97
N LEU A 170 3.07 11.24 6.33
CA LEU A 170 4.41 11.18 6.90
C LEU A 170 5.46 11.63 5.87
N GLN A 171 5.37 11.12 4.62
CA GLN A 171 6.18 11.56 3.49
C GLN A 171 6.09 13.07 3.29
N SER A 172 4.87 13.62 3.24
CA SER A 172 4.65 15.06 3.05
C SER A 172 5.29 15.89 4.15
N LYS A 173 5.19 15.46 5.41
CA LYS A 173 5.84 16.13 6.55
C LYS A 173 7.36 16.06 6.46
N ALA A 174 7.92 14.95 6.00
CA ALA A 174 9.35 14.76 5.78
C ALA A 174 9.88 15.42 4.48
N GLY A 175 9.05 16.15 3.74
CA GLY A 175 9.42 16.76 2.46
C GLY A 175 9.61 15.78 1.30
N ILE A 176 9.14 14.54 1.47
CA ILE A 176 9.23 13.50 0.44
C ILE A 176 8.06 13.64 -0.53
N VAL A 177 8.37 13.70 -1.81
CA VAL A 177 7.36 13.71 -2.88
C VAL A 177 6.98 12.29 -3.24
N ASN A 178 5.71 11.93 -3.02
CA ASN A 178 5.19 10.63 -3.42
C ASN A 178 4.90 10.60 -4.93
N ARG A 179 5.76 9.90 -5.69
CA ARG A 179 5.68 9.82 -7.15
C ARG A 179 4.39 9.14 -7.64
N GLU A 180 3.94 8.10 -6.96
CA GLU A 180 2.69 7.41 -7.34
C GLU A 180 1.47 8.31 -7.16
N TYR A 181 1.41 9.07 -6.07
CA TYR A 181 0.31 9.99 -5.84
C TYR A 181 0.25 11.08 -6.90
N ILE A 182 1.42 11.59 -7.33
CA ILE A 182 1.48 12.54 -8.45
C ILE A 182 1.00 11.90 -9.75
N ALA A 183 1.45 10.67 -10.06
CA ALA A 183 1.00 9.94 -11.24
C ALA A 183 -0.52 9.71 -11.22
N GLN A 184 -1.08 9.30 -10.08
CA GLN A 184 -2.53 9.13 -9.90
C GLN A 184 -3.28 10.44 -10.13
N LYS A 185 -2.81 11.58 -9.61
CA LYS A 185 -3.43 12.90 -9.85
C LYS A 185 -3.40 13.29 -11.33
N ALA A 186 -2.29 13.03 -12.02
CA ALA A 186 -2.17 13.33 -13.44
C ALA A 186 -3.13 12.50 -14.30
N ILE A 187 -3.31 11.21 -13.97
CA ILE A 187 -4.29 10.35 -14.64
C ILE A 187 -5.72 10.87 -14.43
N LEU A 188 -6.04 11.35 -13.22
CA LEU A 188 -7.35 11.94 -12.95
C LEU A 188 -7.59 13.23 -13.75
N ALA A 189 -6.56 14.05 -13.91
CA ALA A 189 -6.64 15.23 -14.77
C ALA A 189 -6.88 14.86 -16.24
N ASP A 190 -6.33 13.72 -16.72
CA ASP A 190 -6.62 13.21 -18.07
C ASP A 190 -8.07 12.70 -18.20
N VAL A 191 -8.64 12.11 -17.14
CA VAL A 191 -10.06 11.74 -17.09
C VAL A 191 -10.94 12.99 -17.14
N ASP A 192 -10.65 14.00 -16.34
CA ASP A 192 -11.40 15.26 -16.28
C ASP A 192 -11.32 16.02 -17.61
N ALA A 193 -10.21 15.90 -18.33
CA ALA A 193 -10.04 16.47 -19.67
C ALA A 193 -10.64 15.63 -20.81
N GLY A 194 -11.29 14.50 -20.50
CA GLY A 194 -11.88 13.59 -21.48
C GLY A 194 -10.88 12.80 -22.34
N LYS A 195 -9.61 12.77 -21.94
CA LYS A 195 -8.54 12.01 -22.64
C LYS A 195 -8.50 10.53 -22.24
N LEU A 196 -9.09 10.21 -21.10
CA LEU A 196 -9.17 8.86 -20.54
C LEU A 196 -10.58 8.63 -20.01
N SER A 197 -11.18 7.46 -20.29
CA SER A 197 -12.49 7.10 -19.76
C SER A 197 -12.40 6.60 -18.31
N LEU A 198 -13.50 6.75 -17.55
CA LEU A 198 -13.61 6.17 -16.21
C LEU A 198 -13.54 4.63 -16.24
N GLU A 199 -14.09 4.00 -17.29
CA GLU A 199 -14.07 2.56 -17.47
C GLU A 199 -12.64 2.06 -17.62
N GLU A 200 -11.85 2.71 -18.47
CA GLU A 200 -10.44 2.39 -18.67
C GLU A 200 -9.62 2.58 -17.39
N LEU A 201 -9.86 3.68 -16.64
CA LEU A 201 -9.24 3.87 -15.33
C LEU A 201 -9.57 2.74 -14.35
N PHE A 202 -10.81 2.26 -14.34
CA PHE A 202 -11.22 1.17 -13.45
C PHE A 202 -10.63 -0.18 -13.84
N ALA A 203 -10.47 -0.43 -15.14
CA ALA A 203 -9.91 -1.66 -15.64
C ALA A 203 -8.38 -1.72 -15.47
N ARG A 204 -7.68 -0.63 -15.76
CA ARG A 204 -6.22 -0.58 -15.89
C ARG A 204 -5.53 0.40 -14.92
N GLY A 205 -6.20 0.87 -13.88
CA GLY A 205 -5.72 1.98 -13.06
C GLY A 205 -4.29 1.83 -12.55
N HIS A 206 -3.89 0.63 -12.14
CA HIS A 206 -2.52 0.38 -11.69
C HIS A 206 -1.51 0.39 -12.85
N GLU A 207 -1.83 -0.21 -14.00
CA GLU A 207 -0.98 -0.18 -15.20
C GLU A 207 -0.72 1.25 -15.65
N LEU A 208 -1.77 2.08 -15.72
CA LEU A 208 -1.67 3.49 -16.07
C LEU A 208 -0.73 4.28 -15.13
N VAL A 209 -0.78 3.99 -13.83
CA VAL A 209 0.16 4.58 -12.87
C VAL A 209 1.59 4.14 -13.17
N THR A 210 1.82 2.87 -13.46
CA THR A 210 3.14 2.31 -13.76
C THR A 210 3.70 2.89 -15.06
N GLU A 211 2.90 2.97 -16.12
CA GLU A 211 3.26 3.59 -17.39
C GLU A 211 3.66 5.07 -17.21
N ARG A 212 2.89 5.81 -16.41
CA ARG A 212 3.17 7.22 -16.13
C ARG A 212 4.47 7.40 -15.35
N LEU A 213 4.76 6.51 -14.40
CA LEU A 213 6.01 6.52 -13.64
C LEU A 213 7.21 6.24 -14.56
N ALA A 214 7.10 5.24 -15.43
CA ALA A 214 8.15 4.90 -16.41
C ALA A 214 8.42 6.07 -17.39
N GLY A 215 7.36 6.69 -17.92
CA GLY A 215 7.49 7.86 -18.80
C GLY A 215 8.14 9.07 -18.12
N ALA A 216 7.83 9.33 -16.85
CA ALA A 216 8.44 10.41 -16.08
C ALA A 216 9.94 10.16 -15.78
N MET A 217 10.38 8.91 -15.72
CA MET A 217 11.80 8.56 -15.58
C MET A 217 12.54 8.73 -16.89
N ALA A 218 11.95 8.32 -18.01
CA ALA A 218 12.55 8.48 -19.34
C ALA A 218 12.71 9.95 -19.77
N ALA A 219 11.81 10.84 -19.34
CA ALA A 219 11.87 12.27 -19.67
C ALA A 219 12.92 13.05 -18.85
N LYS A 220 13.60 12.41 -17.88
CA LYS A 220 14.66 13.02 -17.05
C LYS A 220 16.08 12.61 -17.47
N VAL A 221 16.22 11.78 -18.51
CA VAL A 221 17.47 11.39 -19.15
C VAL A 221 17.66 12.21 -20.40
#